data_eab9d0cedcfbc9cef9ec338f29c441df
#
_entry.id   eab9d0cedcfbc9cef9ec338f29c441df
#
_cell.length_a   1.000
_cell.length_b   1.000
_cell.length_c   1.000
_cell.angle_alpha   90.00
_cell.angle_beta   90.00
_cell.angle_gamma   90.00
#
_symmetry.space_group_name_H-M   'P 1'
#
loop_
_entity.id
_entity.type
_entity.pdbx_description
1 polymer ?
#
loop_
_entity_poly.entity_id
_entity_poly.type
_entity_poly.pdbx_seq_one_letter_code
_entity_poly.pdbx_strand_id
1 'polypeptide(L)'
;MRLEKIVNFNRHPIHEPNSSVIKKLVKKCKQELDQFSCSTIPGFILPKSLKIMNEELEKQINQVYMSKESINPYLNSKDEPLLNKDHPKRIFSKRDNGYLNSDLFKKDSEMKYLYEQDELLKFVSACVGISPIYRWADPLACHAYNVMKPEGILPWHFDS
;
A
#
# COMPACT_ATOMS: atom_id res chain seq x y z
N MET A 1 -20.91 2.36 -6.82
CA MET A 1 -20.18 3.11 -5.79
C MET A 1 -19.70 4.42 -6.40
N ARG A 2 -19.35 5.45 -5.60
CA ARG A 2 -18.83 6.74 -6.12
C ARG A 2 -17.60 7.13 -5.31
N LEU A 3 -16.57 7.61 -5.99
CA LEU A 3 -15.26 7.92 -5.38
C LEU A 3 -15.35 9.01 -4.30
N GLU A 4 -16.21 10.02 -4.48
CA GLU A 4 -16.45 11.07 -3.49
C GLU A 4 -17.07 10.60 -2.16
N LYS A 5 -17.57 9.36 -2.11
CA LYS A 5 -18.04 8.74 -0.87
C LYS A 5 -16.93 8.04 -0.10
N ILE A 6 -15.79 7.82 -0.72
CA ILE A 6 -14.60 7.18 -0.16
C ILE A 6 -13.52 8.21 0.09
N VAL A 7 -13.16 8.99 -0.92
CA VAL A 7 -12.15 10.04 -0.83
C VAL A 7 -12.80 11.37 -0.44
N ASN A 8 -12.18 12.09 0.45
CA ASN A 8 -12.63 13.40 0.91
C ASN A 8 -12.38 14.48 -0.15
N PHE A 9 -13.28 14.58 -1.12
CA PHE A 9 -13.17 15.55 -2.21
C PHE A 9 -13.26 17.02 -1.77
N ASN A 10 -13.92 17.30 -0.65
CA ASN A 10 -13.93 18.65 -0.10
C ASN A 10 -12.54 19.13 0.30
N ARG A 11 -11.67 18.20 0.68
CA ARG A 11 -10.31 18.48 1.12
C ARG A 11 -9.26 18.12 0.05
N HIS A 12 -9.52 17.07 -0.73
CA HIS A 12 -8.61 16.48 -1.70
C HIS A 12 -9.36 16.17 -3.01
N PRO A 13 -9.72 17.17 -3.83
CA PRO A 13 -10.50 16.98 -5.06
C PRO A 13 -9.64 16.37 -6.19
N ILE A 14 -9.21 15.09 -6.04
CA ILE A 14 -8.33 14.42 -7.00
C ILE A 14 -8.93 14.26 -8.40
N HIS A 15 -10.25 14.39 -8.53
CA HIS A 15 -10.97 14.45 -9.81
C HIS A 15 -10.74 15.77 -10.56
N GLU A 16 -10.15 16.80 -9.92
CA GLU A 16 -9.81 18.10 -10.48
C GLU A 16 -8.28 18.30 -10.51
N PRO A 17 -7.53 17.58 -11.35
CA PRO A 17 -6.06 17.55 -11.30
C PRO A 17 -5.42 18.93 -11.55
N ASN A 18 -6.15 19.83 -12.23
CA ASN A 18 -5.68 21.18 -12.53
C ASN A 18 -5.99 22.22 -11.44
N SER A 19 -6.76 21.86 -10.41
CA SER A 19 -7.08 22.77 -9.31
C SER A 19 -5.83 23.20 -8.54
N SER A 20 -5.84 24.42 -8.01
CA SER A 20 -4.73 24.92 -7.19
C SER A 20 -4.48 24.07 -5.93
N VAL A 21 -5.55 23.49 -5.38
CA VAL A 21 -5.50 22.61 -4.22
C VAL A 21 -4.68 21.36 -4.53
N ILE A 22 -5.01 20.66 -5.64
CA ILE A 22 -4.31 19.44 -6.03
C ILE A 22 -2.89 19.71 -6.47
N LYS A 23 -2.63 20.79 -7.21
CA LYS A 23 -1.25 21.17 -7.59
C LYS A 23 -0.37 21.41 -6.35
N LYS A 24 -0.89 22.08 -5.32
CA LYS A 24 -0.16 22.28 -4.05
C LYS A 24 0.07 20.96 -3.32
N LEU A 25 -0.93 20.09 -3.27
CA LEU A 25 -0.82 18.78 -2.62
C LEU A 25 0.21 17.88 -3.32
N VAL A 26 0.17 17.81 -4.65
CA VAL A 26 1.15 17.05 -5.45
C VAL A 26 2.56 17.58 -5.23
N LYS A 27 2.75 18.90 -5.21
CA LYS A 27 4.07 19.51 -4.92
C LYS A 27 4.57 19.13 -3.53
N LYS A 28 3.69 19.19 -2.51
CA LYS A 28 4.00 18.73 -1.14
C LYS A 28 4.43 17.26 -1.13
N CYS A 29 3.62 16.38 -1.74
CA CYS A 29 3.91 14.95 -1.78
C CYS A 29 5.28 14.66 -2.44
N LYS A 30 5.60 15.31 -3.56
CA LYS A 30 6.92 15.18 -4.21
C LYS A 30 8.06 15.57 -3.27
N GLN A 31 7.95 16.72 -2.62
CA GLN A 31 8.98 17.20 -1.69
C GLN A 31 9.19 16.24 -0.51
N GLU A 32 8.10 15.71 0.06
CA GLU A 32 8.17 14.75 1.14
C GLU A 32 8.75 13.40 0.70
N LEU A 33 8.39 12.92 -0.50
CA LEU A 33 8.97 11.70 -1.08
C LEU A 33 10.47 11.86 -1.34
N ASP A 34 10.91 12.99 -1.89
CA ASP A 34 12.31 13.28 -2.15
C ASP A 34 13.14 13.36 -0.84
N GLN A 35 12.56 13.94 0.22
CA GLN A 35 13.26 14.17 1.48
C GLN A 35 13.19 12.97 2.43
N PHE A 36 12.03 12.29 2.49
CA PHE A 36 11.73 11.29 3.53
C PHE A 36 11.38 9.93 2.96
N SER A 37 11.34 9.75 1.62
CA SER A 37 10.84 8.56 0.93
C SER A 37 9.41 8.16 1.32
N CYS A 38 8.67 9.09 1.94
CA CYS A 38 7.32 8.89 2.44
C CYS A 38 6.54 10.21 2.40
N SER A 39 5.26 10.14 2.09
CA SER A 39 4.34 11.28 2.17
C SER A 39 3.05 10.85 2.83
N THR A 40 2.50 11.72 3.69
CA THR A 40 1.23 11.49 4.38
C THR A 40 0.20 12.53 3.97
N ILE A 41 -1.01 12.05 3.66
CA ILE A 41 -2.16 12.90 3.29
C ILE A 41 -3.27 12.72 4.33
N PRO A 42 -3.29 13.53 5.39
CA PRO A 42 -4.26 13.39 6.48
C PRO A 42 -5.70 13.60 5.99
N GLY A 43 -6.60 12.70 6.37
CA GLY A 43 -8.02 12.78 6.03
C GLY A 43 -8.31 12.58 4.55
N PHE A 44 -7.46 11.84 3.82
CA PHE A 44 -7.67 11.48 2.43
C PHE A 44 -8.89 10.57 2.27
N ILE A 45 -8.96 9.52 3.05
CA ILE A 45 -10.13 8.64 3.11
C ILE A 45 -11.11 9.16 4.15
N LEU A 46 -12.40 9.14 3.82
CA LEU A 46 -13.47 9.53 4.74
C LEU A 46 -13.55 8.53 5.92
N PRO A 47 -13.80 9.01 7.16
CA PRO A 47 -13.87 8.14 8.33
C PRO A 47 -14.89 7.00 8.21
N LYS A 48 -16.02 7.26 7.54
CA LYS A 48 -17.03 6.23 7.28
C LYS A 48 -16.48 5.10 6.42
N SER A 49 -15.74 5.41 5.36
CA SER A 49 -15.13 4.41 4.49
C SER A 49 -14.02 3.63 5.18
N LEU A 50 -13.19 4.30 5.98
CA LEU A 50 -12.19 3.60 6.81
C LEU A 50 -12.85 2.58 7.74
N LYS A 51 -13.99 2.95 8.36
CA LYS A 51 -14.74 2.02 9.20
C LYS A 51 -15.23 0.81 8.40
N ILE A 52 -15.82 1.03 7.21
CA ILE A 52 -16.30 -0.05 6.34
C ILE A 52 -15.15 -0.97 5.93
N MET A 53 -14.01 -0.41 5.51
CA MET A 53 -12.83 -1.19 5.13
C MET A 53 -12.28 -2.02 6.30
N ASN A 54 -12.24 -1.46 7.51
CA ASN A 54 -11.82 -2.19 8.70
C ASN A 54 -12.80 -3.32 9.07
N GLU A 55 -14.11 -3.07 9.01
CA GLU A 55 -15.12 -4.11 9.25
C GLU A 55 -15.07 -5.25 8.21
N GLU A 56 -14.69 -4.93 6.97
CA GLU A 56 -14.46 -5.93 5.92
C GLU A 56 -13.26 -6.82 6.27
N LEU A 57 -12.15 -6.21 6.69
CA LEU A 57 -10.95 -6.93 7.14
C LEU A 57 -11.25 -7.82 8.36
N GLU A 58 -11.93 -7.27 9.38
CA GLU A 58 -12.27 -8.01 10.61
C GLU A 58 -13.08 -9.28 10.33
N LYS A 59 -14.02 -9.21 9.38
CA LYS A 59 -14.81 -10.39 8.97
C LYS A 59 -13.97 -11.48 8.32
N GLN A 60 -12.81 -11.15 7.81
CA GLN A 60 -11.93 -12.07 7.09
C GLN A 60 -10.61 -12.35 7.84
N ILE A 61 -10.48 -11.88 9.08
CA ILE A 61 -9.24 -11.98 9.86
C ILE A 61 -8.71 -13.41 9.97
N ASN A 62 -9.59 -14.41 9.99
CA ASN A 62 -9.24 -15.83 10.05
C ASN A 62 -8.66 -16.37 8.73
N GLN A 63 -8.76 -15.62 7.63
CA GLN A 63 -8.20 -15.97 6.32
C GLN A 63 -6.85 -15.31 6.06
N VAL A 64 -6.36 -14.52 7.02
CA VAL A 64 -5.05 -13.86 6.92
C VAL A 64 -3.95 -14.92 6.89
N TYR A 65 -3.15 -14.89 5.84
CA TYR A 65 -1.93 -15.69 5.78
C TYR A 65 -0.86 -15.05 6.67
N MET A 66 -0.44 -15.78 7.71
CA MET A 66 0.62 -15.34 8.63
C MET A 66 1.95 -15.94 8.21
N SER A 67 2.95 -15.12 7.94
CA SER A 67 4.31 -15.54 7.64
C SER A 67 5.18 -15.33 8.86
N LYS A 68 5.81 -16.43 9.32
CA LYS A 68 6.80 -16.45 10.42
C LYS A 68 8.05 -17.17 9.96
N GLU A 69 9.00 -16.40 9.51
CA GLU A 69 10.23 -16.93 8.92
C GLU A 69 11.41 -15.98 9.14
N SER A 70 12.60 -16.45 8.84
CA SER A 70 13.81 -15.63 8.77
C SER A 70 14.12 -15.36 7.30
N ILE A 71 14.14 -14.10 6.92
CA ILE A 71 14.32 -13.66 5.53
C ILE A 71 15.42 -12.62 5.43
N ASN A 72 16.07 -12.57 4.28
CA ASN A 72 16.96 -11.49 3.91
C ASN A 72 16.19 -10.31 3.28
N PRO A 73 16.81 -9.14 3.03
CA PRO A 73 16.15 -7.97 2.43
C PRO A 73 15.51 -8.20 1.06
N TYR A 74 15.81 -9.28 0.37
CA TYR A 74 15.17 -9.68 -0.90
C TYR A 74 14.02 -10.67 -0.71
N LEU A 75 13.48 -10.76 0.51
CA LEU A 75 12.38 -11.66 0.90
C LEU A 75 12.70 -13.15 0.67
N ASN A 76 13.96 -13.53 0.67
CA ASN A 76 14.39 -14.90 0.46
C ASN A 76 14.87 -15.52 1.78
N SER A 77 14.47 -16.76 2.05
CA SER A 77 14.87 -17.53 3.23
C SER A 77 16.12 -18.40 3.00
N LYS A 78 16.65 -18.46 1.77
CA LYS A 78 17.83 -19.27 1.45
C LYS A 78 19.10 -18.43 1.55
N ASP A 79 20.14 -18.97 2.23
CA ASP A 79 21.48 -18.38 2.25
C ASP A 79 22.21 -18.61 0.92
N GLU A 80 23.08 -17.68 0.56
CA GLU A 80 23.98 -17.77 -0.60
C GLU A 80 25.45 -17.79 -0.13
N PRO A 81 25.99 -18.94 0.31
CA PRO A 81 27.32 -19.03 0.95
C PRO A 81 28.49 -18.59 0.08
N LEU A 82 28.31 -18.51 -1.24
CA LEU A 82 29.32 -18.02 -2.18
C LEU A 82 29.53 -16.50 -2.15
N LEU A 83 28.59 -15.75 -1.53
CA LEU A 83 28.68 -14.31 -1.35
C LEU A 83 29.43 -13.98 -0.06
N ASN A 84 29.95 -12.75 0.03
CA ASN A 84 30.57 -12.24 1.26
C ASN A 84 29.57 -12.26 2.44
N LYS A 85 30.07 -12.44 3.67
CA LYS A 85 29.21 -12.53 4.86
C LYS A 85 28.33 -11.31 5.09
N ASP A 86 28.79 -10.14 4.69
CA ASP A 86 28.11 -8.83 4.85
C ASP A 86 27.19 -8.51 3.64
N HIS A 87 27.10 -9.41 2.66
CA HIS A 87 26.22 -9.20 1.52
C HIS A 87 24.75 -9.26 1.96
N PRO A 88 23.87 -8.31 1.54
CA PRO A 88 22.48 -8.25 2.01
C PRO A 88 21.69 -9.56 1.87
N LYS A 89 21.96 -10.36 0.85
CA LYS A 89 21.35 -11.70 0.68
C LYS A 89 21.73 -12.72 1.77
N ARG A 90 22.71 -12.40 2.62
CA ARG A 90 23.16 -13.23 3.74
C ARG A 90 22.82 -12.66 5.11
N ILE A 91 22.17 -11.49 5.15
CA ILE A 91 21.73 -10.85 6.39
C ILE A 91 20.25 -11.19 6.60
N PHE A 92 19.97 -12.03 7.60
CA PHE A 92 18.63 -12.53 7.87
C PHE A 92 18.01 -11.83 9.08
N SER A 93 16.73 -11.48 8.94
CA SER A 93 15.92 -10.87 10.00
C SER A 93 14.62 -11.63 10.17
N LYS A 94 14.10 -11.66 11.40
CA LYS A 94 12.81 -12.27 11.69
C LYS A 94 11.71 -11.47 10.99
N ARG A 95 10.81 -12.19 10.31
CA ARG A 95 9.53 -11.71 9.80
C ARG A 95 8.40 -12.35 10.61
N ASP A 96 7.44 -11.54 11.04
CA ASP A 96 6.21 -11.98 11.70
C ASP A 96 5.09 -10.99 11.35
N ASN A 97 4.53 -11.16 10.17
CA ASN A 97 3.40 -10.37 9.69
C ASN A 97 2.48 -11.24 8.84
N GLY A 98 1.28 -10.76 8.59
CA GLY A 98 0.33 -11.42 7.72
C GLY A 98 -0.21 -10.49 6.65
N TYR A 99 -0.88 -11.07 5.69
CA TYR A 99 -1.61 -10.32 4.66
C TYR A 99 -2.87 -11.06 4.23
N LEU A 100 -3.85 -10.26 3.84
CA LEU A 100 -5.10 -10.70 3.26
C LEU A 100 -5.11 -10.25 1.80
N ASN A 101 -5.11 -11.20 0.87
CA ASN A 101 -4.98 -10.97 -0.55
C ASN A 101 -6.27 -10.43 -1.20
N SER A 102 -6.12 -9.83 -2.36
CA SER A 102 -7.20 -9.16 -3.10
C SER A 102 -8.33 -10.08 -3.55
N ASP A 103 -8.08 -11.36 -3.79
CA ASP A 103 -9.08 -12.36 -4.18
C ASP A 103 -10.11 -12.66 -3.08
N LEU A 104 -9.75 -12.40 -1.82
CA LEU A 104 -10.62 -12.57 -0.67
C LEU A 104 -11.60 -11.40 -0.47
N PHE A 105 -11.42 -10.29 -1.19
CA PHE A 105 -12.32 -9.15 -1.09
C PHE A 105 -13.58 -9.36 -1.95
N LYS A 106 -14.70 -8.90 -1.44
CA LYS A 106 -15.95 -8.90 -2.19
C LYS A 106 -15.85 -7.95 -3.39
N LYS A 107 -16.69 -8.21 -4.42
CA LYS A 107 -16.75 -7.33 -5.60
C LYS A 107 -17.19 -5.90 -5.29
N ASP A 108 -17.93 -5.71 -4.21
CA ASP A 108 -18.43 -4.42 -3.71
C ASP A 108 -17.56 -3.82 -2.60
N SER A 109 -16.36 -4.35 -2.37
CA SER A 109 -15.37 -3.80 -1.44
C SER A 109 -15.01 -2.35 -1.79
N GLU A 110 -15.03 -1.46 -0.79
CA GLU A 110 -14.61 -0.07 -0.97
C GLU A 110 -13.10 0.04 -1.24
N MET A 111 -12.29 -0.83 -0.65
CA MET A 111 -10.85 -0.90 -0.90
C MET A 111 -10.56 -1.29 -2.35
N LYS A 112 -11.23 -2.33 -2.85
CA LYS A 112 -11.10 -2.77 -4.24
C LYS A 112 -11.56 -1.68 -5.20
N TYR A 113 -12.73 -1.10 -4.96
CA TYR A 113 -13.24 -0.02 -5.77
C TYR A 113 -12.28 1.17 -5.83
N LEU A 114 -11.73 1.59 -4.69
CA LEU A 114 -10.76 2.69 -4.61
C LEU A 114 -9.50 2.40 -5.44
N TYR A 115 -8.95 1.18 -5.32
CA TYR A 115 -7.77 0.77 -6.09
C TYR A 115 -8.01 0.81 -7.61
N GLU A 116 -9.22 0.49 -8.05
CA GLU A 116 -9.61 0.43 -9.47
C GLU A 116 -9.89 1.81 -10.09
N GLN A 117 -9.86 2.92 -9.31
CA GLN A 117 -10.18 4.24 -9.86
C GLN A 117 -9.00 4.88 -10.59
N ASP A 118 -9.22 5.34 -11.82
CA ASP A 118 -8.20 6.01 -12.63
C ASP A 118 -7.80 7.36 -12.05
N GLU A 119 -8.70 8.06 -11.37
CA GLU A 119 -8.41 9.30 -10.68
C GLU A 119 -7.36 9.10 -9.58
N LEU A 120 -7.46 8.00 -8.83
CA LEU A 120 -6.45 7.64 -7.83
C LEU A 120 -5.11 7.34 -8.50
N LEU A 121 -5.11 6.52 -9.55
CA LEU A 121 -3.90 6.15 -10.28
C LEU A 121 -3.19 7.39 -10.84
N LYS A 122 -3.93 8.30 -11.49
CA LYS A 122 -3.39 9.57 -12.04
C LYS A 122 -2.85 10.46 -10.93
N PHE A 123 -3.55 10.55 -9.80
CA PHE A 123 -3.10 11.33 -8.65
C PHE A 123 -1.79 10.78 -8.07
N VAL A 124 -1.70 9.46 -7.87
CA VAL A 124 -0.47 8.80 -7.40
C VAL A 124 0.67 9.01 -8.39
N SER A 125 0.43 8.81 -9.70
CA SER A 125 1.40 9.09 -10.77
C SER A 125 1.95 10.52 -10.68
N ALA A 126 1.07 11.49 -10.48
CA ALA A 126 1.47 12.89 -10.32
C ALA A 126 2.34 13.09 -9.05
N CYS A 127 2.00 12.44 -7.93
CA CYS A 127 2.75 12.56 -6.68
C CYS A 127 4.15 11.94 -6.76
N VAL A 128 4.30 10.77 -7.38
CA VAL A 128 5.61 10.11 -7.54
C VAL A 128 6.43 10.69 -8.72
N GLY A 129 5.79 11.44 -9.60
CA GLY A 129 6.45 12.06 -10.76
C GLY A 129 6.80 11.09 -11.88
N ILE A 130 6.19 9.92 -11.91
CA ILE A 130 6.38 8.86 -12.92
C ILE A 130 5.09 8.71 -13.73
N SER A 131 5.19 8.69 -15.06
CA SER A 131 4.05 8.54 -15.96
C SER A 131 4.46 7.79 -17.23
N PRO A 132 3.70 6.79 -17.69
CA PRO A 132 2.54 6.22 -16.97
C PRO A 132 2.95 5.30 -15.82
N ILE A 133 2.06 5.16 -14.84
CA ILE A 133 2.09 4.05 -13.88
C ILE A 133 0.90 3.12 -14.16
N TYR A 134 1.05 1.87 -13.80
CA TYR A 134 0.05 0.84 -14.07
C TYR A 134 -0.38 0.16 -12.77
N ARG A 135 -1.62 -0.37 -12.77
CA ARG A 135 -2.06 -1.27 -11.72
C ARG A 135 -1.36 -2.61 -11.88
N TRP A 136 -1.12 -3.27 -10.77
CA TRP A 136 -0.63 -4.65 -10.80
C TRP A 136 -1.66 -5.56 -11.48
N ALA A 137 -1.21 -6.37 -12.43
CA ALA A 137 -2.09 -7.19 -13.26
C ALA A 137 -2.52 -8.51 -12.59
N ASP A 138 -1.79 -8.96 -11.55
CA ASP A 138 -2.13 -10.17 -10.83
C ASP A 138 -3.38 -9.95 -9.98
N PRO A 139 -4.50 -10.67 -10.25
CA PRO A 139 -5.74 -10.48 -9.51
C PRO A 139 -5.64 -10.95 -8.04
N LEU A 140 -4.65 -11.75 -7.69
CA LEU A 140 -4.46 -12.27 -6.32
C LEU A 140 -3.68 -11.29 -5.44
N ALA A 141 -2.81 -10.46 -6.04
CA ALA A 141 -1.89 -9.61 -5.29
C ALA A 141 -1.97 -8.12 -5.67
N CYS A 142 -3.01 -7.69 -6.42
CA CYS A 142 -3.12 -6.31 -6.89
C CYS A 142 -3.31 -5.30 -5.74
N HIS A 143 -3.85 -5.70 -4.61
CA HIS A 143 -3.89 -4.97 -3.35
C HIS A 143 -4.02 -5.96 -2.19
N ALA A 144 -3.55 -5.58 -1.01
CA ALA A 144 -3.65 -6.43 0.17
C ALA A 144 -3.76 -5.58 1.44
N TYR A 145 -4.35 -6.15 2.50
CA TYR A 145 -4.17 -5.65 3.85
C TYR A 145 -2.94 -6.31 4.48
N ASN A 146 -2.03 -5.51 4.98
CA ASN A 146 -0.99 -5.98 5.88
C ASN A 146 -1.54 -6.04 7.31
N VAL A 147 -1.34 -7.19 7.96
CA VAL A 147 -1.83 -7.46 9.31
C VAL A 147 -0.64 -7.78 10.20
N MET A 148 -0.46 -6.98 11.24
CA MET A 148 0.54 -7.24 12.27
C MET A 148 -0.14 -7.42 13.62
N LYS A 149 0.23 -8.49 14.33
CA LYS A 149 -0.11 -8.67 15.74
C LYS A 149 0.79 -7.78 16.61
N PRO A 150 0.43 -7.55 17.89
CA PRO A 150 1.39 -6.97 18.83
C PRO A 150 2.72 -7.75 18.73
N GLU A 151 3.86 -7.03 18.70
CA GLU A 151 5.20 -7.58 18.50
C GLU A 151 5.47 -8.18 17.09
N GLY A 152 4.54 -8.03 16.14
CA GLY A 152 4.75 -8.37 14.74
C GLY A 152 5.88 -7.54 14.13
N ILE A 153 6.62 -8.15 13.19
CA ILE A 153 7.77 -7.53 12.55
C ILE A 153 7.68 -7.74 11.04
N LEU A 154 7.74 -6.65 10.29
CA LEU A 154 8.07 -6.66 8.88
C LEU A 154 9.45 -6.02 8.75
N PRO A 155 10.53 -6.80 8.52
CA PRO A 155 11.88 -6.27 8.45
C PRO A 155 12.06 -5.39 7.22
N TRP A 156 13.10 -4.57 7.23
CA TRP A 156 13.48 -3.79 6.08
C TRP A 156 13.75 -4.69 4.87
N HIS A 157 13.19 -4.36 3.72
CA HIS A 157 13.26 -5.18 2.51
C HIS A 157 13.15 -4.30 1.26
N PHE A 158 13.53 -4.87 0.13
CA PHE A 158 13.24 -4.32 -1.19
C PHE A 158 11.94 -4.92 -1.72
N ASP A 159 11.03 -4.06 -2.18
CA ASP A 159 9.90 -4.50 -2.98
C ASP A 159 10.41 -4.86 -4.37
N SER A 160 10.13 -6.08 -4.83
CA SER A 160 10.62 -6.66 -6.10
C SER A 160 9.47 -6.97 -7.04
#